data_443d8b78ab3b7d8cbf9f841bf6e5c009
#
_entry.id   443d8b78ab3b7d8cbf9f841bf6e5c009
#
_cell.length_a   1.000
_cell.length_b   1.000
_cell.length_c   1.000
_cell.angle_alpha   90.00
_cell.angle_beta   90.00
_cell.angle_gamma   90.00
#
_symmetry.space_group_name_H-M   'P 1'
#
loop_
_entity.id
_entity.type
_entity.pdbx_description
1 polymer ?
#
loop_
_entity_poly.entity_id
_entity_poly.type
_entity_poly.pdbx_seq_one_letter_code
_entity_poly.pdbx_strand_id
1 'polypeptide(L)'
;MKPTTADELAHTVTELDLVSSESLQEIWSEVGGHHVALEQCAQALVRRELLTAYQLDRLLRGERTGFFYGRAKVLYQTGAGSFARVFRAINIDTRSIVAVKVLRNRFSADSEKCKAFRREGEMGHLLRHPNIVAIMDVGQERDASYITMEFVEGQTLRELVRIRGAIDIDHAIRLIVQLLEGLEYAHRRGVTHRDLKASNVLVSAAGQGKLVDFGLAGVDSLGDKSLGKMVQPRTIDYAALEKLSGMNDDGVRSDIYFLGTIAYLALSGTSALVESRDRAERADPRRFTSVTPLATRAPELPREVVDIVSRMIHLDPLERWQNAADVRRVLEPLVGKYTADKMSAGGSATVDRSKASPVAESAVGMPSHKGRLMLVEPSGQAQAALRQFFTKLGYRVLLTENPERALTRFSSTPVPADCLIMSTQSLGKAAVEAFNKLTEDPFLADIPAILIASSKQQELIDQAHFDAHRKLVLTPIHMKEVALLLDSLLHSQKAHHPA
;
A
#
# COMPACT_ATOMS: atom_id res chain seq x y z
N MET A 1 -7.18 -26.26 -19.79
CA MET A 1 -8.03 -27.23 -19.08
C MET A 1 -7.74 -27.11 -17.60
N LYS A 2 -8.72 -27.30 -16.73
CA LYS A 2 -8.53 -27.28 -15.28
C LYS A 2 -7.83 -28.57 -14.86
N PRO A 3 -6.70 -28.54 -14.11
CA PRO A 3 -6.05 -29.74 -13.64
C PRO A 3 -6.93 -30.48 -12.61
N THR A 4 -7.06 -31.79 -12.77
CA THR A 4 -7.85 -32.67 -11.90
C THR A 4 -6.96 -33.67 -11.14
N THR A 5 -5.71 -33.83 -11.54
CA THR A 5 -4.71 -34.67 -10.91
C THR A 5 -3.43 -33.90 -10.60
N ALA A 6 -2.58 -34.45 -9.73
CA ALA A 6 -1.28 -33.89 -9.40
C ALA A 6 -0.35 -33.84 -10.63
N ASP A 7 -0.39 -34.88 -11.49
CA ASP A 7 0.39 -34.92 -12.73
C ASP A 7 -0.05 -33.83 -13.73
N GLU A 8 -1.35 -33.61 -13.89
CA GLU A 8 -1.86 -32.52 -14.74
C GLU A 8 -1.44 -31.12 -14.22
N LEU A 9 -1.43 -30.92 -12.90
CA LEU A 9 -0.93 -29.70 -12.31
C LEU A 9 0.57 -29.55 -12.56
N ALA A 10 1.35 -30.58 -12.31
CA ALA A 10 2.80 -30.61 -12.53
C ALA A 10 3.16 -30.33 -13.99
N HIS A 11 2.47 -30.99 -14.93
CA HIS A 11 2.65 -30.75 -16.37
C HIS A 11 2.32 -29.26 -16.71
N THR A 12 1.22 -28.73 -16.16
CA THR A 12 0.81 -27.36 -16.42
C THR A 12 1.82 -26.34 -15.90
N VAL A 13 2.37 -26.53 -14.69
CA VAL A 13 3.33 -25.55 -14.12
C VAL A 13 4.67 -25.58 -14.85
N THR A 14 5.08 -26.75 -15.39
CA THR A 14 6.29 -26.87 -16.21
C THR A 14 6.07 -26.26 -17.60
N GLU A 15 4.95 -26.57 -18.26
CA GLU A 15 4.60 -26.01 -19.58
C GLU A 15 4.53 -24.47 -19.55
N LEU A 16 4.12 -23.89 -18.41
CA LEU A 16 4.02 -22.46 -18.21
C LEU A 16 5.31 -21.83 -17.63
N ASP A 17 6.42 -22.56 -17.52
CA ASP A 17 7.68 -22.10 -16.93
C ASP A 17 7.53 -21.51 -15.52
N LEU A 18 6.51 -21.97 -14.77
CA LEU A 18 6.28 -21.51 -13.41
C LEU A 18 7.17 -22.23 -12.40
N VAL A 19 7.45 -23.51 -12.64
CA VAL A 19 8.29 -24.36 -11.78
C VAL A 19 9.21 -25.18 -12.68
N SER A 20 10.49 -25.28 -12.33
CA SER A 20 11.44 -26.09 -13.07
C SER A 20 11.18 -27.59 -12.85
N SER A 21 11.58 -28.42 -13.82
CA SER A 21 11.49 -29.89 -13.71
C SER A 21 12.27 -30.43 -12.50
N GLU A 22 13.42 -29.82 -12.18
CA GLU A 22 14.25 -30.20 -11.04
C GLU A 22 13.50 -29.95 -9.71
N SER A 23 12.92 -28.76 -9.54
CA SER A 23 12.12 -28.44 -8.35
C SER A 23 10.89 -29.34 -8.20
N LEU A 24 10.28 -29.79 -9.33
CA LEU A 24 9.19 -30.75 -9.30
C LEU A 24 9.64 -32.14 -8.86
N GLN A 25 10.84 -32.59 -9.25
CA GLN A 25 11.39 -33.87 -8.77
C GLN A 25 11.59 -33.88 -7.26
N GLU A 26 12.02 -32.74 -6.69
CA GLU A 26 12.11 -32.61 -5.23
C GLU A 26 10.71 -32.69 -4.57
N ILE A 27 9.69 -32.07 -5.18
CA ILE A 27 8.31 -32.16 -4.70
C ILE A 27 7.83 -33.63 -4.74
N TRP A 28 8.05 -34.34 -5.84
CA TRP A 28 7.65 -35.75 -5.95
C TRP A 28 8.32 -36.65 -4.91
N SER A 29 9.61 -36.40 -4.64
CA SER A 29 10.33 -37.10 -3.58
C SER A 29 9.77 -36.85 -2.19
N GLU A 30 9.31 -35.61 -1.93
CA GLU A 30 8.74 -35.21 -0.64
C GLU A 30 7.33 -35.79 -0.41
N VAL A 31 6.48 -35.76 -1.45
CA VAL A 31 5.07 -36.16 -1.31
C VAL A 31 4.84 -37.67 -1.52
N GLY A 32 5.86 -38.42 -1.86
CA GLY A 32 5.77 -39.89 -2.03
C GLY A 32 5.43 -40.37 -3.45
N GLY A 33 5.66 -39.53 -4.48
CA GLY A 33 5.54 -39.89 -5.90
C GLY A 33 4.37 -39.21 -6.62
N HIS A 34 4.11 -39.72 -7.85
CA HIS A 34 3.17 -39.07 -8.78
C HIS A 34 1.68 -39.38 -8.49
N HIS A 35 1.37 -40.42 -7.70
CA HIS A 35 -0.01 -40.86 -7.43
C HIS A 35 -0.67 -40.20 -6.21
N VAL A 36 -0.12 -39.09 -5.76
CA VAL A 36 -0.67 -38.33 -4.63
C VAL A 36 -1.92 -37.52 -5.03
N ALA A 37 -2.72 -37.16 -4.04
CA ALA A 37 -3.85 -36.29 -4.27
C ALA A 37 -3.40 -34.92 -4.80
N LEU A 38 -4.21 -34.31 -5.67
CA LEU A 38 -3.95 -32.96 -6.23
C LEU A 38 -3.65 -31.94 -5.14
N GLU A 39 -4.42 -31.98 -4.04
CA GLU A 39 -4.29 -31.06 -2.91
C GLU A 39 -2.93 -31.17 -2.21
N GLN A 40 -2.38 -32.38 -2.09
CA GLN A 40 -1.06 -32.60 -1.46
C GLN A 40 0.07 -32.02 -2.32
N CYS A 41 0.05 -32.26 -3.62
CA CYS A 41 1.01 -31.65 -4.56
C CYS A 41 0.88 -30.14 -4.57
N ALA A 42 -0.34 -29.59 -4.64
CA ALA A 42 -0.62 -28.17 -4.63
C ALA A 42 -0.11 -27.48 -3.34
N GLN A 43 -0.34 -28.09 -2.18
CA GLN A 43 0.15 -27.58 -0.89
C GLN A 43 1.67 -27.63 -0.80
N ALA A 44 2.32 -28.68 -1.32
CA ALA A 44 3.77 -28.77 -1.35
C ALA A 44 4.40 -27.68 -2.21
N LEU A 45 3.82 -27.40 -3.40
CA LEU A 45 4.28 -26.33 -4.29
C LEU A 45 4.20 -24.94 -3.62
N VAL A 46 3.15 -24.68 -2.86
CA VAL A 46 3.00 -23.40 -2.13
C VAL A 46 3.90 -23.34 -0.89
N ARG A 47 3.99 -24.43 -0.12
CA ARG A 47 4.83 -24.51 1.07
C ARG A 47 6.32 -24.30 0.74
N ARG A 48 6.77 -24.82 -0.40
CA ARG A 48 8.14 -24.65 -0.92
C ARG A 48 8.33 -23.29 -1.62
N GLU A 49 7.32 -22.42 -1.63
CA GLU A 49 7.35 -21.11 -2.27
C GLU A 49 7.63 -21.17 -3.80
N LEU A 50 7.42 -22.33 -4.44
CA LEU A 50 7.53 -22.48 -5.89
C LEU A 50 6.38 -21.82 -6.62
N LEU A 51 5.19 -21.81 -6.00
CA LEU A 51 4.01 -21.08 -6.42
C LEU A 51 3.49 -20.21 -5.27
N THR A 52 2.92 -19.07 -5.62
CA THR A 52 2.07 -18.31 -4.68
C THR A 52 0.66 -18.90 -4.65
N ALA A 53 -0.08 -18.67 -3.56
CA ALA A 53 -1.49 -19.06 -3.47
C ALA A 53 -2.33 -18.44 -4.62
N TYR A 54 -2.00 -17.24 -5.05
CA TYR A 54 -2.64 -16.56 -6.19
C TYR A 54 -2.40 -17.29 -7.51
N GLN A 55 -1.16 -17.72 -7.77
CA GLN A 55 -0.82 -18.49 -8.98
C GLN A 55 -1.52 -19.85 -8.98
N LEU A 56 -1.49 -20.55 -7.84
CA LEU A 56 -2.17 -21.85 -7.68
C LEU A 56 -3.68 -21.73 -7.93
N ASP A 57 -4.35 -20.75 -7.31
CA ASP A 57 -5.80 -20.53 -7.49
C ASP A 57 -6.15 -20.33 -8.96
N ARG A 58 -5.35 -19.58 -9.72
CA ARG A 58 -5.54 -19.38 -11.16
C ARG A 58 -5.34 -20.67 -11.97
N LEU A 59 -4.32 -21.44 -11.65
CA LEU A 59 -4.06 -22.73 -12.27
C LEU A 59 -5.23 -23.71 -12.05
N LEU A 60 -5.73 -23.78 -10.82
CA LEU A 60 -6.87 -24.60 -10.44
C LEU A 60 -8.19 -24.16 -11.10
N ARG A 61 -8.31 -22.91 -11.54
CA ARG A 61 -9.41 -22.42 -12.40
C ARG A 61 -9.20 -22.75 -13.88
N GLY A 62 -8.04 -23.30 -14.25
CA GLY A 62 -7.69 -23.62 -15.64
C GLY A 62 -7.18 -22.44 -16.45
N GLU A 63 -6.79 -21.34 -15.78
CA GLU A 63 -6.19 -20.19 -16.43
C GLU A 63 -4.75 -20.51 -16.88
N ARG A 64 -4.42 -20.14 -18.12
CA ARG A 64 -3.11 -20.44 -18.73
C ARG A 64 -2.36 -19.18 -19.20
N THR A 65 -2.89 -17.98 -18.88
CA THR A 65 -2.31 -16.71 -19.32
C THR A 65 -2.19 -15.75 -18.14
N GLY A 66 -1.35 -14.70 -18.27
CA GLY A 66 -1.20 -13.67 -17.25
C GLY A 66 -0.39 -14.11 -16.04
N PHE A 67 0.44 -15.13 -16.18
CA PHE A 67 1.48 -15.51 -15.23
C PHE A 67 2.79 -14.75 -15.50
N PHE A 68 2.98 -14.35 -16.74
CA PHE A 68 4.11 -13.53 -17.18
C PHE A 68 3.60 -12.34 -18.00
N TYR A 69 4.31 -11.24 -17.92
CA TYR A 69 4.22 -10.08 -18.79
C TYR A 69 5.65 -9.65 -19.13
N GLY A 70 6.11 -9.98 -20.33
CA GLY A 70 7.51 -9.89 -20.70
C GLY A 70 8.39 -10.67 -19.71
N ARG A 71 9.35 -9.99 -19.10
CA ARG A 71 10.28 -10.60 -18.11
C ARG A 71 9.76 -10.59 -16.67
N ALA A 72 8.52 -10.18 -16.43
CA ALA A 72 7.92 -10.12 -15.09
C ALA A 72 7.01 -11.32 -14.82
N LYS A 73 7.43 -12.23 -13.91
CA LYS A 73 6.62 -13.33 -13.36
C LYS A 73 5.69 -12.79 -12.28
N VAL A 74 4.39 -12.83 -12.52
CA VAL A 74 3.34 -12.33 -11.60
C VAL A 74 3.30 -13.18 -10.34
N LEU A 75 3.37 -12.53 -9.17
CA LEU A 75 3.24 -13.18 -7.87
C LEU A 75 1.81 -13.10 -7.34
N TYR A 76 1.22 -11.91 -7.32
CA TYR A 76 -0.17 -11.67 -6.93
C TYR A 76 -0.65 -10.28 -7.36
N GLN A 77 -1.96 -10.08 -7.33
CA GLN A 77 -2.59 -8.81 -7.64
C GLN A 77 -2.58 -7.89 -6.42
N THR A 78 -2.05 -6.66 -6.59
CA THR A 78 -2.00 -5.64 -5.53
C THR A 78 -3.12 -4.60 -5.66
N GLY A 79 -3.60 -4.36 -6.87
CA GLY A 79 -4.62 -3.35 -7.13
C GLY A 79 -5.50 -3.67 -8.34
N ALA A 80 -6.72 -3.15 -8.31
CA ALA A 80 -7.68 -3.27 -9.40
C ALA A 80 -8.40 -1.95 -9.64
N GLY A 81 -7.92 -1.18 -10.62
CA GLY A 81 -8.62 0.00 -11.12
C GLY A 81 -9.70 -0.33 -12.16
N SER A 82 -10.46 0.67 -12.59
CA SER A 82 -11.46 0.52 -13.64
C SER A 82 -10.85 0.20 -15.01
N PHE A 83 -9.62 0.65 -15.27
CA PHE A 83 -8.94 0.60 -16.56
C PHE A 83 -7.84 -0.47 -16.61
N ALA A 84 -7.07 -0.62 -15.54
CA ALA A 84 -5.98 -1.56 -15.43
C ALA A 84 -6.00 -2.34 -14.11
N ARG A 85 -5.25 -3.43 -14.05
CA ARG A 85 -4.90 -4.17 -12.84
C ARG A 85 -3.41 -3.96 -12.56
N VAL A 86 -3.03 -3.96 -11.30
CA VAL A 86 -1.63 -3.89 -10.89
C VAL A 86 -1.26 -5.15 -10.15
N PHE A 87 -0.13 -5.72 -10.51
CA PHE A 87 0.40 -6.95 -9.93
C PHE A 87 1.78 -6.69 -9.31
N ARG A 88 2.07 -7.34 -8.20
CA ARG A 88 3.44 -7.55 -7.76
C ARG A 88 4.01 -8.71 -8.56
N ALA A 89 5.21 -8.53 -9.08
CA ALA A 89 5.90 -9.51 -9.90
C ALA A 89 7.38 -9.55 -9.54
N ILE A 90 8.08 -10.58 -9.99
CA ILE A 90 9.53 -10.67 -9.95
C ILE A 90 10.08 -10.63 -11.38
N ASN A 91 11.04 -9.76 -11.63
CA ASN A 91 11.78 -9.80 -12.89
C ASN A 91 12.68 -11.04 -12.89
N ILE A 92 12.52 -11.91 -13.87
CA ILE A 92 13.19 -13.21 -13.89
C ILE A 92 14.70 -13.11 -14.17
N ASP A 93 15.17 -12.03 -14.80
CA ASP A 93 16.58 -11.80 -15.07
C ASP A 93 17.31 -11.18 -13.88
N THR A 94 16.75 -10.11 -13.31
CA THR A 94 17.38 -9.34 -12.22
C THR A 94 17.01 -9.82 -10.83
N ARG A 95 16.01 -10.70 -10.71
CA ARG A 95 15.41 -11.16 -9.45
C ARG A 95 14.82 -10.03 -8.59
N SER A 96 14.72 -8.83 -9.13
CA SER A 96 14.12 -7.69 -8.42
C SER A 96 12.59 -7.75 -8.42
N ILE A 97 11.99 -7.22 -7.35
CA ILE A 97 10.54 -7.07 -7.28
C ILE A 97 10.13 -5.85 -8.10
N VAL A 98 9.12 -6.04 -8.94
CA VAL A 98 8.56 -5.01 -9.83
C VAL A 98 7.04 -4.97 -9.72
N ALA A 99 6.44 -3.86 -10.11
CA ALA A 99 5.00 -3.75 -10.33
C ALA A 99 4.71 -3.90 -11.83
N VAL A 100 3.63 -4.59 -12.15
CA VAL A 100 3.16 -4.70 -13.54
C VAL A 100 1.73 -4.18 -13.61
N LYS A 101 1.53 -3.09 -14.35
CA LYS A 101 0.23 -2.52 -14.66
C LYS A 101 -0.25 -3.12 -15.98
N VAL A 102 -1.40 -3.79 -15.98
CA VAL A 102 -1.93 -4.52 -17.14
C VAL A 102 -3.28 -3.95 -17.52
N LEU A 103 -3.45 -3.57 -18.78
CA LEU A 103 -4.72 -3.13 -19.32
C LEU A 103 -5.77 -4.25 -19.19
N ARG A 104 -6.99 -3.91 -18.76
CA ARG A 104 -8.05 -4.93 -18.64
C ARG A 104 -8.47 -5.47 -20.00
N ASN A 105 -8.68 -6.78 -20.11
CA ASN A 105 -9.02 -7.48 -21.34
C ASN A 105 -10.23 -6.87 -22.10
N ARG A 106 -11.22 -6.32 -21.38
CA ARG A 106 -12.36 -5.63 -22.01
C ARG A 106 -11.97 -4.42 -22.86
N PHE A 107 -10.74 -3.93 -22.75
CA PHE A 107 -10.19 -2.83 -23.52
C PHE A 107 -9.14 -3.26 -24.54
N SER A 108 -8.76 -4.55 -24.57
CA SER A 108 -7.73 -5.07 -25.48
C SER A 108 -8.12 -4.97 -26.96
N ALA A 109 -9.42 -5.02 -27.26
CA ALA A 109 -9.93 -4.85 -28.61
C ALA A 109 -10.02 -3.36 -29.05
N ASP A 110 -9.89 -2.41 -28.13
CA ASP A 110 -9.95 -0.99 -28.39
C ASP A 110 -8.54 -0.44 -28.67
N SER A 111 -8.22 -0.28 -29.94
CA SER A 111 -6.86 0.11 -30.38
C SER A 111 -6.46 1.49 -29.85
N GLU A 112 -7.40 2.42 -29.69
CA GLU A 112 -7.10 3.77 -29.18
C GLU A 112 -6.77 3.73 -27.67
N LYS A 113 -7.48 2.90 -26.89
CA LYS A 113 -7.13 2.70 -25.48
C LYS A 113 -5.80 1.99 -25.32
N CYS A 114 -5.51 1.01 -26.17
CA CYS A 114 -4.21 0.33 -26.14
C CYS A 114 -3.08 1.31 -26.48
N LYS A 115 -3.23 2.14 -27.51
CA LYS A 115 -2.26 3.18 -27.89
C LYS A 115 -2.07 4.20 -26.76
N ALA A 116 -3.16 4.70 -26.17
CA ALA A 116 -3.11 5.64 -25.06
C ALA A 116 -2.38 5.04 -23.86
N PHE A 117 -2.64 3.78 -23.51
CA PHE A 117 -1.98 3.08 -22.43
C PHE A 117 -0.47 2.88 -22.65
N ARG A 118 -0.08 2.50 -23.86
CA ARG A 118 1.34 2.34 -24.22
C ARG A 118 2.08 3.67 -24.22
N ARG A 119 1.46 4.72 -24.77
CA ARG A 119 2.01 6.07 -24.77
C ARG A 119 2.22 6.61 -23.35
N GLU A 120 1.29 6.34 -22.43
CA GLU A 120 1.46 6.59 -20.99
C GLU A 120 2.76 5.97 -20.48
N GLY A 121 2.97 4.69 -20.78
CA GLY A 121 4.18 3.99 -20.38
C GLY A 121 5.45 4.58 -21.00
N GLU A 122 5.43 4.87 -22.31
CA GLU A 122 6.56 5.43 -23.04
C GLU A 122 6.97 6.81 -22.52
N MET A 123 6.00 7.69 -22.26
CA MET A 123 6.27 9.01 -21.68
C MET A 123 6.82 8.91 -20.26
N GLY A 124 6.22 8.06 -19.42
CA GLY A 124 6.72 7.82 -18.07
C GLY A 124 8.10 7.17 -18.04
N HIS A 125 8.45 6.38 -19.06
CA HIS A 125 9.80 5.77 -19.19
C HIS A 125 10.92 6.82 -19.31
N LEU A 126 10.61 8.02 -19.82
CA LEU A 126 11.58 9.12 -19.94
C LEU A 126 11.84 9.83 -18.60
N LEU A 127 11.01 9.59 -17.60
CA LEU A 127 11.14 10.25 -16.30
C LEU A 127 11.94 9.36 -15.33
N ARG A 128 13.05 9.89 -14.81
CA ARG A 128 13.92 9.23 -13.83
C ARG A 128 14.17 10.19 -12.67
N HIS A 129 13.43 10.01 -11.58
CA HIS A 129 13.53 10.86 -10.39
C HIS A 129 13.17 10.07 -9.13
N PRO A 130 13.83 10.30 -7.97
CA PRO A 130 13.52 9.57 -6.73
C PRO A 130 12.08 9.68 -6.27
N ASN A 131 11.37 10.77 -6.62
CA ASN A 131 9.97 10.98 -6.26
C ASN A 131 8.98 10.72 -7.41
N ILE A 132 9.41 10.01 -8.45
CA ILE A 132 8.57 9.50 -9.53
C ILE A 132 8.81 7.99 -9.63
N VAL A 133 7.75 7.20 -9.74
CA VAL A 133 7.87 5.76 -9.96
C VAL A 133 8.50 5.51 -11.32
N ALA A 134 9.63 4.84 -11.33
CA ALA A 134 10.36 4.57 -12.57
C ALA A 134 9.66 3.50 -13.42
N ILE A 135 9.34 3.80 -14.67
CA ILE A 135 8.86 2.81 -15.64
C ILE A 135 10.06 2.12 -16.27
N MET A 136 10.08 0.79 -16.22
CA MET A 136 11.20 -0.04 -16.68
C MET A 136 10.98 -0.56 -18.09
N ASP A 137 9.75 -1.00 -18.41
CA ASP A 137 9.40 -1.62 -19.69
C ASP A 137 7.94 -1.36 -20.05
N VAL A 138 7.67 -1.31 -21.35
CA VAL A 138 6.32 -1.16 -21.93
C VAL A 138 6.18 -2.17 -23.03
N GLY A 139 5.21 -3.06 -22.93
CA GLY A 139 5.07 -4.14 -23.88
C GLY A 139 3.65 -4.62 -24.09
N GLN A 140 3.58 -5.69 -24.87
CA GLN A 140 2.36 -6.43 -25.13
C GLN A 140 2.66 -7.92 -25.03
N GLU A 141 1.89 -8.62 -24.21
CA GLU A 141 1.94 -10.07 -24.06
C GLU A 141 0.64 -10.62 -24.59
N ARG A 142 0.69 -11.32 -25.76
CA ARG A 142 -0.51 -11.71 -26.53
C ARG A 142 -1.42 -10.49 -26.76
N ASP A 143 -2.65 -10.49 -26.22
CA ASP A 143 -3.61 -9.38 -26.36
C ASP A 143 -3.57 -8.37 -25.20
N ALA A 144 -2.69 -8.56 -24.21
CA ALA A 144 -2.61 -7.72 -23.02
C ALA A 144 -1.46 -6.72 -23.11
N SER A 145 -1.77 -5.42 -23.19
CA SER A 145 -0.76 -4.36 -23.01
C SER A 145 -0.38 -4.24 -21.55
N TYR A 146 0.92 -4.10 -21.27
CA TYR A 146 1.45 -3.96 -19.91
C TYR A 146 2.52 -2.88 -19.80
N ILE A 147 2.71 -2.40 -18.57
CA ILE A 147 3.78 -1.49 -18.17
C ILE A 147 4.44 -2.10 -16.93
N THR A 148 5.75 -2.37 -17.00
CA THR A 148 6.55 -2.79 -15.86
C THR A 148 7.21 -1.58 -15.22
N MET A 149 7.10 -1.46 -13.90
CA MET A 149 7.59 -0.30 -13.17
C MET A 149 8.17 -0.70 -11.81
N GLU A 150 8.85 0.23 -11.17
CA GLU A 150 9.34 0.12 -9.80
C GLU A 150 8.19 -0.31 -8.86
N PHE A 151 8.46 -1.29 -8.01
CA PHE A 151 7.54 -1.66 -6.94
C PHE A 151 7.87 -0.86 -5.68
N VAL A 152 6.96 -0.01 -5.26
CA VAL A 152 7.11 0.77 -4.02
C VAL A 152 6.46 0.00 -2.87
N GLU A 153 7.28 -0.47 -1.93
CA GLU A 153 6.76 -1.09 -0.70
C GLU A 153 6.15 -0.03 0.21
N GLY A 154 4.82 0.08 0.14
CA GLY A 154 4.08 1.12 0.85
C GLY A 154 2.60 1.08 0.53
N GLN A 155 1.95 2.23 0.63
CA GLN A 155 0.53 2.39 0.35
C GLN A 155 0.27 3.73 -0.34
N THR A 156 -0.92 3.91 -0.90
CA THR A 156 -1.30 5.21 -1.44
C THR A 156 -1.51 6.23 -0.32
N LEU A 157 -1.25 7.50 -0.60
CA LEU A 157 -1.52 8.58 0.36
C LEU A 157 -3.00 8.60 0.77
N ARG A 158 -3.90 8.26 -0.14
CA ARG A 158 -5.33 8.11 0.15
C ARG A 158 -5.60 7.06 1.22
N GLU A 159 -4.97 5.89 1.10
CA GLU A 159 -5.07 4.81 2.11
C GLU A 159 -4.42 5.22 3.42
N LEU A 160 -3.27 5.86 3.35
CA LEU A 160 -2.56 6.36 4.53
C LEU A 160 -3.43 7.32 5.35
N VAL A 161 -4.02 8.34 4.69
CA VAL A 161 -4.90 9.31 5.35
C VAL A 161 -6.20 8.66 5.82
N ARG A 162 -6.79 7.75 5.03
CA ARG A 162 -7.98 7.00 5.46
C ARG A 162 -7.76 6.23 6.74
N ILE A 163 -6.55 5.69 6.95
CA ILE A 163 -6.22 4.86 8.12
C ILE A 163 -5.82 5.72 9.31
N ARG A 164 -5.05 6.79 9.09
CA ARG A 164 -4.41 7.58 10.17
C ARG A 164 -5.12 8.90 10.46
N GLY A 165 -6.00 9.38 9.59
CA GLY A 165 -6.48 10.76 9.60
C GLY A 165 -5.42 11.71 9.03
N ALA A 166 -5.37 12.94 9.57
CA ALA A 166 -4.35 13.92 9.21
C ALA A 166 -2.94 13.39 9.50
N ILE A 167 -2.01 13.72 8.63
CA ILE A 167 -0.59 13.38 8.81
C ILE A 167 0.05 14.47 9.69
N ASP A 168 1.01 14.07 10.51
CA ASP A 168 1.83 15.05 11.27
C ASP A 168 2.41 16.09 10.32
N ILE A 169 2.41 17.36 10.78
CA ILE A 169 2.71 18.51 9.93
C ILE A 169 4.09 18.43 9.27
N ASP A 170 5.13 18.03 10.00
CA ASP A 170 6.48 17.94 9.45
C ASP A 170 6.60 16.82 8.43
N HIS A 171 5.90 15.69 8.68
CA HIS A 171 5.82 14.60 7.71
C HIS A 171 5.04 15.01 6.46
N ALA A 172 3.93 15.74 6.61
CA ALA A 172 3.13 16.24 5.50
C ALA A 172 3.92 17.24 4.64
N ILE A 173 4.61 18.20 5.27
CA ILE A 173 5.45 19.18 4.57
C ILE A 173 6.57 18.47 3.79
N ARG A 174 7.29 17.55 4.43
CA ARG A 174 8.35 16.75 3.79
C ARG A 174 7.83 15.98 2.58
N LEU A 175 6.67 15.33 2.72
CA LEU A 175 6.02 14.62 1.63
C LEU A 175 5.68 15.56 0.47
N ILE A 176 5.08 16.72 0.75
CA ILE A 176 4.70 17.70 -0.28
C ILE A 176 5.94 18.24 -1.00
N VAL A 177 7.03 18.53 -0.28
CA VAL A 177 8.31 18.95 -0.87
C VAL A 177 8.84 17.91 -1.84
N GLN A 178 8.84 16.63 -1.47
CA GLN A 178 9.26 15.53 -2.35
C GLN A 178 8.40 15.43 -3.62
N LEU A 179 7.08 15.59 -3.49
CA LEU A 179 6.18 15.58 -4.65
C LEU A 179 6.41 16.79 -5.56
N LEU A 180 6.71 17.97 -4.98
CA LEU A 180 7.09 19.18 -5.72
C LEU A 180 8.39 18.98 -6.49
N GLU A 181 9.39 18.30 -5.92
CA GLU A 181 10.64 17.94 -6.61
C GLU A 181 10.37 17.07 -7.84
N GLY A 182 9.52 16.06 -7.70
CA GLY A 182 9.09 15.21 -8.81
C GLY A 182 8.35 15.99 -9.90
N LEU A 183 7.43 16.88 -9.51
CA LEU A 183 6.70 17.72 -10.47
C LEU A 183 7.60 18.74 -11.17
N GLU A 184 8.48 19.42 -10.43
CA GLU A 184 9.45 20.36 -10.99
C GLU A 184 10.33 19.68 -12.05
N TYR A 185 10.80 18.46 -11.75
CA TYR A 185 11.58 17.66 -12.68
C TYR A 185 10.81 17.32 -13.95
N ALA A 186 9.54 16.92 -13.84
CA ALA A 186 8.69 16.61 -14.99
C ALA A 186 8.35 17.87 -15.82
N HIS A 187 7.95 18.95 -15.16
CA HIS A 187 7.60 20.22 -15.80
C HIS A 187 8.76 20.82 -16.60
N ARG A 188 10.00 20.75 -16.09
CA ARG A 188 11.20 21.18 -16.83
C ARG A 188 11.43 20.39 -18.13
N ARG A 189 10.83 19.20 -18.25
CA ARG A 189 10.86 18.35 -19.45
C ARG A 189 9.63 18.49 -20.33
N GLY A 190 8.78 19.50 -20.03
CA GLY A 190 7.53 19.73 -20.74
C GLY A 190 6.44 18.69 -20.45
N VAL A 191 6.59 17.90 -19.37
CA VAL A 191 5.64 16.86 -18.99
C VAL A 191 4.82 17.32 -17.80
N THR A 192 3.50 17.40 -17.94
CA THR A 192 2.54 17.66 -16.85
C THR A 192 1.83 16.38 -16.45
N HIS A 193 1.40 16.26 -15.22
CA HIS A 193 0.82 15.01 -14.69
C HIS A 193 -0.64 14.80 -15.11
N ARG A 194 -1.48 15.84 -15.03
CA ARG A 194 -2.89 15.88 -15.45
C ARG A 194 -3.86 14.88 -14.79
N ASP A 195 -3.42 14.12 -13.79
CA ASP A 195 -4.29 13.22 -12.97
C ASP A 195 -3.78 13.14 -11.51
N LEU A 196 -3.33 14.26 -10.94
CA LEU A 196 -2.90 14.29 -9.53
C LEU A 196 -4.09 14.09 -8.60
N LYS A 197 -3.93 13.08 -7.75
CA LYS A 197 -4.86 12.74 -6.66
C LYS A 197 -4.14 11.86 -5.65
N ALA A 198 -4.66 11.78 -4.44
CA ALA A 198 -4.01 11.02 -3.35
C ALA A 198 -3.83 9.52 -3.64
N SER A 199 -4.61 8.93 -4.55
CA SER A 199 -4.40 7.54 -5.00
C SER A 199 -3.26 7.38 -6.00
N ASN A 200 -2.76 8.47 -6.60
CA ASN A 200 -1.61 8.50 -7.50
C ASN A 200 -0.34 9.02 -6.82
N VAL A 201 -0.34 9.01 -5.48
CA VAL A 201 0.82 9.25 -4.64
C VAL A 201 1.07 8.00 -3.82
N LEU A 202 2.22 7.35 -3.98
CA LEU A 202 2.67 6.26 -3.13
C LEU A 202 3.56 6.81 -2.03
N VAL A 203 3.36 6.31 -0.82
CA VAL A 203 4.19 6.62 0.34
C VAL A 203 4.84 5.32 0.81
N SER A 204 6.16 5.25 0.73
CA SER A 204 6.92 4.06 1.13
C SER A 204 6.90 3.87 2.66
N ALA A 205 7.34 2.71 3.12
CA ALA A 205 7.50 2.44 4.55
C ALA A 205 8.47 3.42 5.24
N ALA A 206 9.45 3.95 4.49
CA ALA A 206 10.40 4.97 4.95
C ALA A 206 9.86 6.41 4.88
N GLY A 207 8.59 6.61 4.49
CA GLY A 207 7.97 7.94 4.37
C GLY A 207 8.34 8.70 3.10
N GLN A 208 8.96 8.03 2.11
CA GLN A 208 9.26 8.66 0.82
C GLN A 208 8.02 8.70 -0.06
N GLY A 209 7.70 9.89 -0.59
CA GLY A 209 6.64 10.11 -1.55
C GLY A 209 7.08 9.90 -2.99
N LYS A 210 6.28 9.19 -3.78
CA LYS A 210 6.49 8.98 -5.22
C LYS A 210 5.20 9.20 -6.00
N LEU A 211 5.29 9.97 -7.09
CA LEU A 211 4.21 10.15 -8.05
C LEU A 211 4.13 8.94 -8.98
N VAL A 212 2.90 8.50 -9.26
CA VAL A 212 2.62 7.43 -10.22
C VAL A 212 1.66 7.90 -11.29
N ASP A 213 1.62 7.21 -12.43
CA ASP A 213 0.63 7.44 -13.49
C ASP A 213 0.71 8.84 -14.13
N PHE A 214 1.89 9.22 -14.67
CA PHE A 214 2.04 10.37 -15.58
C PHE A 214 1.34 10.15 -16.94
N GLY A 215 0.22 9.46 -16.94
CA GLY A 215 -0.31 8.82 -18.12
C GLY A 215 -1.18 9.67 -19.02
N LEU A 216 -1.45 10.88 -18.61
CA LEU A 216 -2.17 11.86 -19.44
C LEU A 216 -1.26 13.05 -19.76
N ALA A 217 0.05 12.87 -19.50
CA ALA A 217 1.06 13.85 -19.77
C ALA A 217 0.87 14.46 -21.17
N GLY A 218 0.65 15.76 -21.17
CA GLY A 218 0.20 16.50 -22.30
C GLY A 218 1.00 16.30 -23.56
N VAL A 219 0.30 15.81 -24.52
CA VAL A 219 0.75 15.67 -25.92
C VAL A 219 0.64 16.99 -26.67
N ASP A 220 0.30 18.06 -25.97
CA ASP A 220 0.08 19.35 -26.62
C ASP A 220 1.32 19.95 -27.28
N SER A 221 2.53 19.50 -26.87
CA SER A 221 3.78 19.92 -27.49
C SER A 221 4.05 19.29 -28.87
N LEU A 222 3.30 18.26 -29.28
CA LEU A 222 3.55 17.52 -30.52
C LEU A 222 2.45 17.65 -31.59
N GLY A 223 1.49 18.55 -31.40
CA GLY A 223 0.55 18.94 -32.47
C GLY A 223 -0.54 17.92 -32.84
N ASP A 224 -0.68 16.84 -32.11
CA ASP A 224 -1.69 15.81 -32.40
C ASP A 224 -3.03 16.10 -31.70
N LYS A 225 -3.87 16.90 -32.36
CA LYS A 225 -5.22 17.28 -31.91
C LYS A 225 -6.22 16.12 -31.90
N SER A 226 -5.86 14.91 -32.36
CA SER A 226 -6.77 13.77 -32.47
C SER A 226 -7.14 13.15 -31.09
N LEU A 227 -6.28 13.33 -30.09
CA LEU A 227 -6.51 12.82 -28.72
C LEU A 227 -7.45 13.69 -27.87
N GLY A 228 -7.70 14.93 -28.28
CA GLY A 228 -8.59 15.86 -27.56
C GLY A 228 -10.08 15.45 -27.55
N LYS A 229 -10.49 14.45 -28.36
CA LYS A 229 -11.88 13.98 -28.43
C LYS A 229 -12.20 12.81 -27.49
N MET A 230 -11.21 12.13 -26.91
CA MET A 230 -11.45 11.08 -25.91
C MET A 230 -11.25 11.62 -24.51
N VAL A 231 -12.26 12.32 -23.98
CA VAL A 231 -12.30 12.72 -22.57
C VAL A 231 -12.31 11.46 -21.70
N GLN A 232 -11.15 11.04 -21.25
CA GLN A 232 -11.06 9.97 -20.29
C GLN A 232 -11.64 10.42 -18.93
N PRO A 233 -12.28 9.54 -18.14
CA PRO A 233 -12.83 9.90 -16.82
C PRO A 233 -11.82 10.58 -15.89
N ARG A 234 -10.52 10.37 -16.13
CA ARG A 234 -9.39 10.91 -15.35
C ARG A 234 -9.15 12.41 -15.51
N THR A 235 -9.50 12.98 -16.68
CA THR A 235 -9.27 14.41 -16.98
C THR A 235 -10.46 15.30 -16.67
N ILE A 236 -11.58 14.74 -16.21
CA ILE A 236 -12.80 15.52 -15.96
C ILE A 236 -12.55 16.63 -14.94
N ASP A 237 -11.86 16.32 -13.84
CA ASP A 237 -11.58 17.29 -12.78
C ASP A 237 -10.67 18.42 -13.30
N TYR A 238 -9.63 18.10 -14.08
CA TYR A 238 -8.74 19.09 -14.68
C TYR A 238 -9.49 19.97 -15.70
N ALA A 239 -10.22 19.34 -16.62
CA ALA A 239 -11.02 20.07 -17.60
C ALA A 239 -12.07 20.97 -16.94
N ALA A 240 -12.67 20.54 -15.83
CA ALA A 240 -13.65 21.34 -15.09
C ALA A 240 -12.99 22.53 -14.40
N LEU A 241 -11.80 22.36 -13.80
CA LEU A 241 -11.03 23.44 -13.21
C LEU A 241 -10.60 24.47 -14.26
N GLU A 242 -10.04 24.03 -15.37
CA GLU A 242 -9.56 24.89 -16.46
C GLU A 242 -10.71 25.66 -17.12
N LYS A 243 -11.86 25.01 -17.31
CA LYS A 243 -13.07 25.66 -17.79
C LYS A 243 -13.57 26.75 -16.83
N LEU A 244 -13.53 26.49 -15.51
CA LEU A 244 -13.95 27.45 -14.50
C LEU A 244 -13.01 28.66 -14.45
N SER A 245 -11.69 28.42 -14.55
CA SER A 245 -10.67 29.46 -14.48
C SER A 245 -10.49 30.25 -15.78
N GLY A 246 -11.20 29.89 -16.86
CA GLY A 246 -11.10 30.54 -18.18
C GLY A 246 -9.77 30.35 -18.90
N MET A 247 -8.88 29.54 -18.36
CA MET A 247 -7.56 29.24 -18.92
C MET A 247 -7.61 27.87 -19.61
N ASN A 248 -7.49 27.87 -20.93
CA ASN A 248 -7.36 26.65 -21.69
C ASN A 248 -5.93 26.13 -21.61
N ASP A 249 -5.80 24.88 -21.16
CA ASP A 249 -4.58 24.07 -21.24
C ASP A 249 -3.35 24.53 -20.46
N ASP A 250 -3.57 24.89 -19.18
CA ASP A 250 -2.49 25.21 -18.26
C ASP A 250 -2.18 24.04 -17.32
N GLY A 251 -1.59 23.00 -17.86
CA GLY A 251 -1.28 21.78 -17.10
C GLY A 251 -0.39 22.02 -15.89
N VAL A 252 0.57 22.95 -15.95
CA VAL A 252 1.49 23.23 -14.82
C VAL A 252 0.75 23.81 -13.64
N ARG A 253 -0.07 24.84 -13.86
CA ARG A 253 -0.83 25.48 -12.76
C ARG A 253 -1.99 24.61 -12.29
N SER A 254 -2.55 23.77 -13.16
CA SER A 254 -3.52 22.76 -12.77
C SER A 254 -2.89 21.67 -11.89
N ASP A 255 -1.69 21.18 -12.19
CA ASP A 255 -0.95 20.24 -11.34
C ASP A 255 -0.67 20.85 -9.95
N ILE A 256 -0.32 22.15 -9.86
CA ILE A 256 -0.14 22.84 -8.58
C ILE A 256 -1.44 22.87 -7.77
N TYR A 257 -2.58 23.13 -8.42
CA TYR A 257 -3.88 23.11 -7.76
C TYR A 257 -4.17 21.74 -7.15
N PHE A 258 -4.04 20.69 -7.95
CA PHE A 258 -4.35 19.33 -7.49
C PHE A 258 -3.32 18.81 -6.45
N LEU A 259 -2.05 19.21 -6.55
CA LEU A 259 -1.10 18.97 -5.45
C LEU A 259 -1.49 19.73 -4.18
N GLY A 260 -2.03 20.95 -4.31
CA GLY A 260 -2.61 21.71 -3.19
C GLY A 260 -3.78 20.96 -2.54
N THR A 261 -4.66 20.30 -3.31
CA THR A 261 -5.74 19.47 -2.75
C THR A 261 -5.20 18.21 -2.04
N ILE A 262 -4.09 17.67 -2.50
CA ILE A 262 -3.38 16.56 -1.85
C ILE A 262 -2.76 17.04 -0.53
N ALA A 263 -2.13 18.23 -0.52
CA ALA A 263 -1.59 18.84 0.69
C ALA A 263 -2.68 19.12 1.72
N TYR A 264 -3.81 19.67 1.28
CA TYR A 264 -5.00 19.87 2.10
C TYR A 264 -5.46 18.57 2.76
N LEU A 265 -5.59 17.49 1.98
CA LEU A 265 -5.97 16.17 2.49
C LEU A 265 -4.95 15.64 3.51
N ALA A 266 -3.66 15.74 3.22
CA ALA A 266 -2.60 15.25 4.11
C ALA A 266 -2.62 15.98 5.46
N LEU A 267 -2.81 17.31 5.45
CA LEU A 267 -2.77 18.16 6.64
C LEU A 267 -4.07 18.13 7.46
N SER A 268 -5.24 18.01 6.80
CA SER A 268 -6.54 18.07 7.47
C SER A 268 -7.21 16.71 7.69
N GLY A 269 -6.71 15.65 7.04
CA GLY A 269 -7.36 14.33 7.03
C GLY A 269 -8.64 14.24 6.20
N THR A 270 -9.06 15.34 5.55
CA THR A 270 -10.30 15.42 4.76
C THR A 270 -10.05 15.93 3.36
N SER A 271 -10.82 15.47 2.38
CA SER A 271 -10.69 15.95 0.99
C SER A 271 -11.15 17.39 0.86
N ALA A 272 -10.37 18.21 0.14
CA ALA A 272 -10.77 19.57 -0.25
C ALA A 272 -11.98 19.55 -1.20
N LEU A 273 -12.01 18.61 -2.12
CA LEU A 273 -13.08 18.45 -3.11
C LEU A 273 -13.97 17.26 -2.72
N VAL A 274 -15.28 17.41 -2.90
CA VAL A 274 -16.22 16.30 -2.72
C VAL A 274 -15.86 15.19 -3.70
N GLU A 275 -15.59 13.99 -3.15
CA GLU A 275 -15.32 12.80 -3.96
C GLU A 275 -16.62 12.23 -4.51
N SER A 276 -16.70 12.08 -5.83
CA SER A 276 -17.83 11.43 -6.51
C SER A 276 -17.35 10.45 -7.57
N ARG A 277 -18.15 9.41 -7.79
CA ARG A 277 -18.02 8.49 -8.93
C ARG A 277 -18.83 8.95 -10.13
N ASP A 278 -19.80 9.85 -9.91
CA ASP A 278 -20.63 10.41 -10.96
C ASP A 278 -19.85 11.42 -11.80
N ARG A 279 -19.95 11.26 -13.12
CA ARG A 279 -19.22 12.10 -14.08
C ARG A 279 -19.76 13.54 -14.09
N ALA A 280 -21.08 13.71 -13.97
CA ALA A 280 -21.72 15.03 -13.98
C ALA A 280 -21.36 15.81 -12.72
N GLU A 281 -21.38 15.16 -11.55
CA GLU A 281 -20.95 15.77 -10.29
C GLU A 281 -19.48 16.17 -10.32
N ARG A 282 -18.60 15.34 -10.92
CA ARG A 282 -17.17 15.65 -11.08
C ARG A 282 -16.92 16.82 -12.03
N ALA A 283 -17.79 17.01 -13.02
CA ALA A 283 -17.71 18.12 -13.96
C ALA A 283 -18.34 19.42 -13.43
N ASP A 284 -19.00 19.39 -12.26
CA ASP A 284 -19.64 20.56 -11.66
C ASP A 284 -18.63 21.57 -11.12
N PRO A 285 -18.54 22.80 -11.67
CA PRO A 285 -17.61 23.81 -11.18
C PRO A 285 -17.83 24.21 -9.71
N ARG A 286 -19.04 24.04 -9.17
CA ARG A 286 -19.35 24.38 -7.77
C ARG A 286 -18.51 23.62 -6.76
N ARG A 287 -17.99 22.43 -7.12
CA ARG A 287 -17.06 21.67 -6.28
C ARG A 287 -15.80 22.47 -5.91
N PHE A 288 -15.33 23.29 -6.83
CA PHE A 288 -14.11 24.09 -6.63
C PHE A 288 -14.37 25.37 -5.82
N THR A 289 -15.58 25.93 -5.93
CA THR A 289 -15.96 27.16 -5.20
C THR A 289 -16.44 26.87 -3.77
N SER A 290 -16.81 25.63 -3.46
CA SER A 290 -17.34 25.23 -2.15
C SER A 290 -16.29 24.62 -1.22
N VAL A 291 -15.00 24.78 -1.53
CA VAL A 291 -13.91 24.27 -0.69
C VAL A 291 -13.90 24.99 0.65
N THR A 292 -14.02 24.25 1.76
CA THR A 292 -13.87 24.80 3.10
C THR A 292 -12.42 25.30 3.29
N PRO A 293 -12.19 26.54 3.75
CA PRO A 293 -10.82 27.03 4.00
C PRO A 293 -10.04 26.10 4.93
N LEU A 294 -8.76 25.87 4.63
CA LEU A 294 -7.89 25.01 5.44
C LEU A 294 -7.77 25.51 6.88
N ALA A 295 -7.71 26.84 7.08
CA ALA A 295 -7.72 27.46 8.41
C ALA A 295 -8.95 27.12 9.25
N THR A 296 -10.11 26.91 8.60
CA THR A 296 -11.34 26.50 9.29
C THR A 296 -11.34 24.99 9.58
N ARG A 297 -10.77 24.21 8.67
CA ARG A 297 -10.77 22.75 8.77
C ARG A 297 -9.73 22.22 9.75
N ALA A 298 -8.59 22.88 9.85
CA ALA A 298 -7.45 22.54 10.71
C ALA A 298 -6.88 23.83 11.35
N PRO A 299 -7.57 24.41 12.32
CA PRO A 299 -7.22 25.70 12.92
C PRO A 299 -5.90 25.66 13.72
N GLU A 300 -5.42 24.47 14.06
CA GLU A 300 -4.16 24.23 14.75
C GLU A 300 -2.92 24.38 13.84
N LEU A 301 -3.12 24.44 12.53
CA LEU A 301 -2.00 24.57 11.59
C LEU A 301 -1.37 25.96 11.62
N PRO A 302 -0.03 26.07 11.50
CA PRO A 302 0.65 27.35 11.38
C PRO A 302 0.17 28.13 10.17
N ARG A 303 -0.06 29.44 10.38
CA ARG A 303 -0.59 30.33 9.35
C ARG A 303 0.21 30.31 8.05
N GLU A 304 1.53 30.26 8.13
CA GLU A 304 2.40 30.19 6.96
C GLU A 304 2.14 28.95 6.07
N VAL A 305 1.86 27.79 6.68
CA VAL A 305 1.52 26.57 5.94
C VAL A 305 0.13 26.67 5.30
N VAL A 306 -0.83 27.22 6.07
CA VAL A 306 -2.19 27.48 5.58
C VAL A 306 -2.16 28.44 4.39
N ASP A 307 -1.40 29.52 4.45
CA ASP A 307 -1.30 30.52 3.39
C ASP A 307 -0.69 29.93 2.11
N ILE A 308 0.37 29.11 2.25
CA ILE A 308 1.01 28.41 1.11
C ILE A 308 0.01 27.48 0.41
N VAL A 309 -0.67 26.61 1.17
CA VAL A 309 -1.63 25.64 0.60
C VAL A 309 -2.86 26.36 0.03
N SER A 310 -3.37 27.39 0.70
CA SER A 310 -4.49 28.19 0.21
C SER A 310 -4.17 28.84 -1.14
N ARG A 311 -2.95 29.33 -1.31
CA ARG A 311 -2.48 29.86 -2.59
C ARG A 311 -2.29 28.78 -3.65
N MET A 312 -1.92 27.55 -3.28
CA MET A 312 -1.87 26.43 -4.25
C MET A 312 -3.25 26.12 -4.82
N ILE A 313 -4.30 26.15 -4.01
CA ILE A 313 -5.69 25.88 -4.40
C ILE A 313 -6.48 27.12 -4.79
N HIS A 314 -5.82 28.25 -5.06
CA HIS A 314 -6.51 29.46 -5.51
C HIS A 314 -7.18 29.20 -6.87
N LEU A 315 -8.44 29.67 -7.05
CA LEU A 315 -9.21 29.41 -8.27
C LEU A 315 -8.66 30.19 -9.46
N ASP A 316 -8.28 31.46 -9.23
CA ASP A 316 -7.61 32.25 -10.25
C ASP A 316 -6.17 31.72 -10.45
N PRO A 317 -5.83 31.23 -11.67
CA PRO A 317 -4.49 30.73 -11.96
C PRO A 317 -3.40 31.81 -11.88
N LEU A 318 -3.74 33.10 -12.01
CA LEU A 318 -2.77 34.19 -11.90
C LEU A 318 -2.38 34.47 -10.44
N GLU A 319 -3.30 34.26 -9.51
CA GLU A 319 -3.04 34.39 -8.08
C GLU A 319 -2.41 33.12 -7.50
N ARG A 320 -2.47 32.01 -8.24
CA ARG A 320 -1.87 30.73 -7.84
C ARG A 320 -0.34 30.80 -7.95
N TRP A 321 0.36 29.88 -7.32
CA TRP A 321 1.78 29.64 -7.60
C TRP A 321 1.98 29.30 -9.07
N GLN A 322 3.00 29.88 -9.72
CA GLN A 322 3.19 29.76 -11.17
C GLN A 322 3.98 28.51 -11.58
N ASN A 323 4.78 27.94 -10.68
CA ASN A 323 5.54 26.72 -10.91
C ASN A 323 5.80 25.97 -9.58
N ALA A 324 6.16 24.69 -9.69
CA ALA A 324 6.44 23.84 -8.54
C ALA A 324 7.67 24.29 -7.75
N ALA A 325 8.68 24.87 -8.42
CA ALA A 325 9.89 25.35 -7.77
C ALA A 325 9.62 26.51 -6.79
N ASP A 326 8.69 27.41 -7.12
CA ASP A 326 8.35 28.54 -6.25
C ASP A 326 7.63 28.06 -4.97
N VAL A 327 6.73 27.08 -5.09
CA VAL A 327 6.10 26.45 -3.92
C VAL A 327 7.14 25.75 -3.06
N ARG A 328 8.03 24.97 -3.68
CA ARG A 328 9.07 24.23 -2.97
C ARG A 328 10.00 25.18 -2.20
N ARG A 329 10.43 26.27 -2.81
CA ARG A 329 11.34 27.26 -2.20
C ARG A 329 10.80 27.82 -0.89
N VAL A 330 9.48 28.01 -0.77
CA VAL A 330 8.87 28.55 0.46
C VAL A 330 8.49 27.48 1.47
N LEU A 331 8.26 26.24 1.00
CA LEU A 331 7.85 25.14 1.87
C LEU A 331 9.04 24.36 2.45
N GLU A 332 10.14 24.23 1.71
CA GLU A 332 11.34 23.47 2.09
C GLU A 332 11.98 23.97 3.41
N PRO A 333 12.09 25.30 3.68
CA PRO A 333 12.62 25.79 4.96
C PRO A 333 11.75 25.43 6.17
N LEU A 334 10.50 25.00 5.97
CA LEU A 334 9.58 24.62 7.03
C LEU A 334 9.71 23.13 7.42
N VAL A 335 10.49 22.35 6.69
CA VAL A 335 10.72 20.94 6.99
C VAL A 335 11.45 20.79 8.33
N GLY A 336 10.83 20.10 9.28
CA GLY A 336 11.37 19.86 10.63
C GLY A 336 11.22 21.01 11.61
N LYS A 337 10.69 22.17 11.17
CA LYS A 337 10.51 23.36 12.01
C LYS A 337 9.57 23.10 13.21
N TYR A 338 8.50 22.36 12.99
CA TYR A 338 7.46 22.14 13.99
C TYR A 338 7.71 20.97 14.92
N THR A 339 8.63 20.08 14.58
CA THR A 339 9.12 19.03 15.50
C THR A 339 10.01 19.63 16.59
N ALA A 340 10.85 20.62 16.24
CA ALA A 340 11.73 21.30 17.17
C ALA A 340 10.94 22.11 18.22
N ASP A 341 9.83 22.75 17.82
CA ASP A 341 8.99 23.53 18.72
C ASP A 341 8.27 22.66 19.77
N LYS A 342 7.87 21.43 19.42
CA LYS A 342 7.31 20.46 20.39
C LYS A 342 8.34 20.00 21.41
N MET A 343 9.62 19.93 21.05
CA MET A 343 10.70 19.57 21.97
C MET A 343 11.11 20.73 22.90
N SER A 344 10.99 21.99 22.42
CA SER A 344 11.32 23.18 23.23
C SER A 344 10.20 23.58 24.19
N ALA A 345 8.94 23.31 23.86
CA ALA A 345 7.78 23.61 24.72
C ALA A 345 7.58 22.58 25.87
N GLY A 346 8.24 21.42 25.83
CA GLY A 346 8.20 20.37 26.84
C GLY A 346 9.34 20.40 27.88
N GLY A 347 10.26 21.36 27.81
CA GLY A 347 11.51 21.35 28.55
C GLY A 347 11.69 22.47 29.57
N SER A 348 10.95 22.47 30.67
CA SER A 348 11.37 23.17 31.89
C SER A 348 11.21 22.25 33.09
N ALA A 349 12.13 21.29 33.19
CA ALA A 349 12.47 20.62 34.45
C ALA A 349 13.99 20.35 34.40
N THR A 350 14.71 21.12 35.15
CA THR A 350 16.15 21.00 35.38
C THR A 350 16.50 19.63 35.95
N VAL A 351 17.30 18.84 35.24
CA VAL A 351 18.08 17.73 35.80
C VAL A 351 19.53 17.85 35.34
N ASP A 352 20.38 17.84 36.35
CA ASP A 352 21.80 18.00 36.41
C ASP A 352 22.58 17.06 35.44
N ARG A 353 23.51 17.65 34.67
CA ARG A 353 24.40 16.95 33.76
C ARG A 353 25.74 16.71 34.46
N SER A 354 25.98 15.50 34.94
CA SER A 354 27.36 15.02 35.10
C SER A 354 27.41 13.51 34.89
N LYS A 355 27.81 13.09 33.72
CA LYS A 355 28.73 12.00 33.35
C LYS A 355 28.50 11.55 31.90
N ALA A 356 29.42 11.97 31.08
CA ALA A 356 29.50 11.53 29.67
C ALA A 356 30.28 10.21 29.59
N SER A 357 29.85 9.35 28.67
CA SER A 357 30.72 8.51 27.78
C SER A 357 29.88 7.72 26.78
N PRO A 358 30.47 7.19 25.65
CA PRO A 358 30.00 7.58 24.33
C PRO A 358 29.44 6.43 23.45
N VAL A 359 28.68 6.84 22.42
CA VAL A 359 28.43 6.21 21.10
C VAL A 359 27.73 4.86 21.06
N ALA A 360 26.47 4.91 20.64
CA ALA A 360 25.84 3.91 19.79
C ALA A 360 24.82 4.62 18.89
N GLU A 361 24.92 4.43 17.58
CA GLU A 361 24.03 4.95 16.55
C GLU A 361 22.57 4.55 16.83
N SER A 362 21.71 5.57 17.01
CA SER A 362 20.34 5.39 17.39
C SER A 362 19.41 5.48 16.19
N ALA A 363 18.65 4.44 15.98
CA ALA A 363 17.52 4.39 15.11
C ALA A 363 16.52 5.54 15.38
N VAL A 364 16.12 6.21 14.33
CA VAL A 364 15.14 7.30 14.31
C VAL A 364 13.80 6.82 14.90
N GLY A 365 13.31 7.51 15.91
CA GLY A 365 12.07 7.21 16.64
C GLY A 365 10.85 7.19 15.74
N MET A 366 10.18 6.04 15.65
CA MET A 366 8.86 5.85 15.06
C MET A 366 7.76 6.34 16.02
N PRO A 367 6.60 6.80 15.52
CA PRO A 367 5.46 7.16 16.37
C PRO A 367 5.04 5.95 17.20
N SER A 368 4.79 6.17 18.50
CA SER A 368 4.42 5.14 19.46
C SER A 368 3.08 4.48 19.07
N HIS A 369 3.15 3.33 18.41
CA HIS A 369 2.02 2.41 18.36
C HIS A 369 1.85 1.80 19.75
N LYS A 370 0.60 1.46 20.13
CA LYS A 370 0.31 0.72 21.37
C LYS A 370 1.07 -0.62 21.45
N GLY A 371 1.45 -1.17 20.28
CA GLY A 371 2.19 -2.41 20.13
C GLY A 371 2.10 -2.95 18.70
N ARG A 372 2.81 -4.06 18.46
CA ARG A 372 2.82 -4.79 17.16
C ARG A 372 2.05 -6.09 17.33
N LEU A 373 1.09 -6.35 16.46
CA LEU A 373 0.32 -7.58 16.44
C LEU A 373 0.67 -8.39 15.19
N MET A 374 0.88 -9.69 15.34
CA MET A 374 0.97 -10.61 14.21
C MET A 374 -0.36 -11.33 14.06
N LEU A 375 -1.02 -11.17 12.93
CA LEU A 375 -2.29 -11.80 12.60
C LEU A 375 -2.07 -12.94 11.62
N VAL A 376 -2.52 -14.12 11.97
CA VAL A 376 -2.48 -15.33 11.13
C VAL A 376 -3.88 -15.59 10.58
N GLU A 377 -4.09 -15.31 9.30
CA GLU A 377 -5.37 -15.44 8.61
C GLU A 377 -5.17 -15.66 7.12
N PRO A 378 -5.58 -16.78 6.53
CA PRO A 378 -5.37 -17.04 5.09
C PRO A 378 -6.38 -16.33 4.18
N SER A 379 -7.56 -15.95 4.69
CA SER A 379 -8.58 -15.25 3.91
C SER A 379 -8.23 -13.77 3.73
N GLY A 380 -7.94 -13.33 2.52
CA GLY A 380 -7.61 -11.94 2.21
C GLY A 380 -8.70 -10.94 2.62
N GLN A 381 -9.98 -11.34 2.57
CA GLN A 381 -11.10 -10.51 3.03
C GLN A 381 -11.10 -10.38 4.56
N ALA A 382 -10.88 -11.48 5.28
CA ALA A 382 -10.80 -11.48 6.74
C ALA A 382 -9.53 -10.75 7.22
N GLN A 383 -8.38 -10.94 6.55
CA GLN A 383 -7.15 -10.16 6.80
C GLN A 383 -7.41 -8.65 6.73
N ALA A 384 -8.07 -8.19 5.65
CA ALA A 384 -8.37 -6.77 5.48
C ALA A 384 -9.26 -6.23 6.60
N ALA A 385 -10.30 -6.97 6.98
CA ALA A 385 -11.23 -6.58 8.03
C ALA A 385 -10.56 -6.55 9.42
N LEU A 386 -9.84 -7.60 9.80
CA LEU A 386 -9.14 -7.70 11.08
C LEU A 386 -7.97 -6.70 11.17
N ARG A 387 -7.21 -6.52 10.09
CA ARG A 387 -6.17 -5.50 10.02
C ARG A 387 -6.74 -4.11 10.24
N GLN A 388 -7.84 -3.77 9.55
CA GLN A 388 -8.51 -2.48 9.72
C GLN A 388 -9.01 -2.30 11.16
N PHE A 389 -9.55 -3.36 11.76
CA PHE A 389 -10.02 -3.36 13.13
C PHE A 389 -8.89 -3.06 14.14
N PHE A 390 -7.78 -3.82 14.11
CA PHE A 390 -6.68 -3.63 15.05
C PHE A 390 -5.89 -2.34 14.80
N THR A 391 -5.79 -1.89 13.56
CA THR A 391 -5.17 -0.59 13.25
C THR A 391 -5.99 0.58 13.81
N LYS A 392 -7.33 0.50 13.80
CA LYS A 392 -8.20 1.48 14.47
C LYS A 392 -8.00 1.54 15.98
N LEU A 393 -7.59 0.43 16.60
CA LEU A 393 -7.24 0.36 18.02
C LEU A 393 -5.85 0.92 18.34
N GLY A 394 -5.07 1.33 17.30
CA GLY A 394 -3.73 1.92 17.45
C GLY A 394 -2.58 0.91 17.39
N TYR A 395 -2.81 -0.32 16.93
CA TYR A 395 -1.78 -1.34 16.81
C TYR A 395 -1.19 -1.42 15.39
N ARG A 396 0.09 -1.74 15.29
CA ARG A 396 0.72 -2.12 14.01
C ARG A 396 0.44 -3.61 13.76
N VAL A 397 -0.13 -3.94 12.59
CA VAL A 397 -0.51 -5.32 12.25
C VAL A 397 0.41 -5.89 11.19
N LEU A 398 1.10 -6.97 11.53
CA LEU A 398 1.83 -7.84 10.63
C LEU A 398 0.90 -8.99 10.20
N LEU A 399 0.91 -9.36 8.93
CA LEU A 399 0.04 -10.40 8.38
C LEU A 399 0.87 -11.60 7.94
N THR A 400 0.35 -12.78 8.22
CA THR A 400 0.83 -14.05 7.65
C THR A 400 -0.35 -14.99 7.43
N GLU A 401 -0.24 -15.89 6.47
CA GLU A 401 -1.30 -16.86 6.15
C GLU A 401 -1.03 -18.21 6.82
N ASN A 402 0.21 -18.45 7.25
CA ASN A 402 0.66 -19.74 7.76
C ASN A 402 1.00 -19.66 9.25
N PRO A 403 0.34 -20.47 10.13
CA PRO A 403 0.60 -20.52 11.56
C PRO A 403 2.03 -20.92 11.94
N GLU A 404 2.60 -21.92 11.28
CA GLU A 404 3.97 -22.40 11.54
C GLU A 404 5.01 -21.33 11.22
N ARG A 405 4.79 -20.57 10.13
CA ARG A 405 5.66 -19.46 9.76
C ARG A 405 5.57 -18.30 10.77
N ALA A 406 4.40 -18.11 11.38
CA ALA A 406 4.26 -17.17 12.49
C ALA A 406 5.13 -17.59 13.67
N LEU A 407 5.04 -18.84 14.10
CA LEU A 407 5.83 -19.39 15.21
C LEU A 407 7.34 -19.28 14.95
N THR A 408 7.79 -19.70 13.76
CA THR A 408 9.21 -19.59 13.36
C THR A 408 9.73 -18.15 13.43
N ARG A 409 8.90 -17.15 13.08
CA ARG A 409 9.28 -15.74 13.20
C ARG A 409 9.40 -15.28 14.64
N PHE A 410 8.60 -15.80 15.55
CA PHE A 410 8.70 -15.48 16.97
C PHE A 410 9.94 -16.11 17.64
N SER A 411 10.49 -17.18 17.07
CA SER A 411 11.77 -17.76 17.50
C SER A 411 13.00 -17.00 16.98
N SER A 412 12.82 -15.92 16.18
CA SER A 412 13.90 -15.08 15.66
C SER A 412 14.10 -13.81 16.49
N THR A 413 15.34 -13.31 16.54
CA THR A 413 15.68 -12.05 17.23
C THR A 413 15.96 -10.94 16.20
N PRO A 414 15.30 -9.76 16.27
CA PRO A 414 14.34 -9.33 17.30
C PRO A 414 12.95 -9.91 17.08
N VAL A 415 12.21 -10.11 18.18
CA VAL A 415 10.83 -10.61 18.15
C VAL A 415 9.95 -9.70 17.27
N PRO A 416 9.23 -10.25 16.28
CA PRO A 416 8.59 -9.46 15.23
C PRO A 416 7.34 -8.69 15.72
N ALA A 417 6.65 -9.21 16.72
CA ALA A 417 5.42 -8.64 17.23
C ALA A 417 5.26 -8.91 18.74
N ASP A 418 4.43 -8.11 19.39
CA ASP A 418 4.21 -8.15 20.84
C ASP A 418 3.03 -9.08 21.22
N CYS A 419 2.21 -9.48 20.25
CA CYS A 419 1.10 -10.44 20.45
C CYS A 419 0.79 -11.17 19.14
N LEU A 420 0.43 -12.44 19.24
CA LEU A 420 0.02 -13.29 18.12
C LEU A 420 -1.51 -13.48 18.14
N ILE A 421 -2.16 -13.33 16.98
CA ILE A 421 -3.61 -13.48 16.82
C ILE A 421 -3.88 -14.49 15.71
N MET A 422 -4.66 -15.53 16.01
CA MET A 422 -5.05 -16.57 15.05
C MET A 422 -6.57 -16.70 14.98
N SER A 423 -7.12 -17.01 13.80
CA SER A 423 -8.54 -17.24 13.58
C SER A 423 -8.83 -18.70 13.24
N THR A 424 -9.69 -19.35 14.01
CA THR A 424 -10.13 -20.73 13.70
C THR A 424 -11.13 -20.79 12.56
N GLN A 425 -11.74 -19.67 12.16
CA GLN A 425 -12.74 -19.68 11.08
C GLN A 425 -12.15 -20.11 9.74
N SER A 426 -10.91 -19.67 9.46
CA SER A 426 -10.23 -19.94 8.20
C SER A 426 -9.14 -21.02 8.32
N LEU A 427 -8.57 -21.21 9.52
CA LEU A 427 -7.47 -22.14 9.76
C LEU A 427 -7.91 -23.46 10.43
N GLY A 428 -9.11 -23.48 11.02
CA GLY A 428 -9.63 -24.69 11.69
C GLY A 428 -8.68 -25.23 12.76
N LYS A 429 -8.42 -26.53 12.71
CA LYS A 429 -7.55 -27.24 13.66
C LYS A 429 -6.09 -26.76 13.65
N ALA A 430 -5.57 -26.33 12.51
CA ALA A 430 -4.20 -25.82 12.41
C ALA A 430 -3.94 -24.56 13.27
N ALA A 431 -4.97 -23.70 13.48
CA ALA A 431 -4.86 -22.60 14.41
C ALA A 431 -4.69 -23.05 15.86
N VAL A 432 -5.46 -24.07 16.26
CA VAL A 432 -5.42 -24.62 17.63
C VAL A 432 -4.09 -25.34 17.89
N GLU A 433 -3.62 -26.15 16.96
CA GLU A 433 -2.33 -26.85 17.06
C GLU A 433 -1.16 -25.85 17.20
N ALA A 434 -1.14 -24.81 16.37
CA ALA A 434 -0.11 -23.77 16.46
C ALA A 434 -0.24 -22.93 17.73
N PHE A 435 -1.47 -22.65 18.18
CA PHE A 435 -1.73 -21.95 19.44
C PHE A 435 -1.24 -22.73 20.65
N ASN A 436 -1.43 -24.06 20.67
CA ASN A 436 -0.96 -24.93 21.74
C ASN A 436 0.56 -25.07 21.76
N LYS A 437 1.23 -25.09 20.60
CA LYS A 437 2.70 -25.09 20.50
C LYS A 437 3.35 -23.89 21.22
N LEU A 438 2.66 -22.75 21.33
CA LEU A 438 3.15 -21.61 22.12
C LEU A 438 3.32 -21.98 23.61
N THR A 439 2.53 -22.94 24.15
CA THR A 439 2.62 -23.38 25.53
C THR A 439 3.72 -24.42 25.73
N GLU A 440 3.99 -25.20 24.69
CA GLU A 440 4.92 -26.34 24.74
C GLU A 440 6.38 -25.93 24.56
N ASP A 441 6.63 -24.80 23.84
CA ASP A 441 7.96 -24.29 23.58
C ASP A 441 8.36 -23.23 24.64
N PRO A 442 9.38 -23.47 25.45
CA PRO A 442 9.84 -22.54 26.49
C PRO A 442 10.22 -21.15 25.97
N PHE A 443 10.68 -21.04 24.70
CA PHE A 443 11.02 -19.75 24.07
C PHE A 443 9.81 -18.95 23.62
N LEU A 444 8.66 -19.61 23.46
CA LEU A 444 7.40 -19.01 23.01
C LEU A 444 6.38 -18.86 24.13
N ALA A 445 6.67 -19.43 25.30
CA ALA A 445 5.75 -19.51 26.42
C ALA A 445 5.26 -18.14 26.94
N ASP A 446 6.10 -17.13 26.90
CA ASP A 446 5.77 -15.78 27.37
C ASP A 446 5.12 -14.88 26.31
N ILE A 447 4.94 -15.37 25.08
CA ILE A 447 4.34 -14.58 24.00
C ILE A 447 2.83 -14.53 24.18
N PRO A 448 2.23 -13.33 24.35
CA PRO A 448 0.78 -13.19 24.39
C PRO A 448 0.13 -13.65 23.08
N ALA A 449 -0.96 -14.39 23.19
CA ALA A 449 -1.71 -14.82 22.03
C ALA A 449 -3.23 -14.78 22.24
N ILE A 450 -3.95 -14.48 21.14
CA ILE A 450 -5.41 -14.47 21.09
C ILE A 450 -5.89 -15.45 20.03
N LEU A 451 -6.75 -16.36 20.41
CA LEU A 451 -7.48 -17.23 19.51
C LEU A 451 -8.86 -16.62 19.23
N ILE A 452 -9.18 -16.36 17.97
CA ILE A 452 -10.50 -15.89 17.54
C ILE A 452 -11.28 -17.12 17.04
N ALA A 453 -12.42 -17.40 17.65
CA ALA A 453 -13.26 -18.54 17.29
C ALA A 453 -14.76 -18.16 17.24
N SER A 454 -15.54 -18.95 16.51
CA SER A 454 -17.00 -18.86 16.58
C SER A 454 -17.53 -19.74 17.72
N SER A 455 -18.58 -19.30 18.41
CA SER A 455 -19.30 -20.12 19.41
C SER A 455 -19.80 -21.45 18.84
N LYS A 456 -19.89 -21.59 17.53
CA LYS A 456 -20.25 -22.85 16.85
C LYS A 456 -19.08 -23.84 16.73
N GLN A 457 -17.87 -23.43 17.10
CA GLN A 457 -16.64 -24.24 17.00
C GLN A 457 -16.18 -24.72 18.39
N GLN A 458 -17.13 -25.14 19.25
CA GLN A 458 -16.85 -25.52 20.64
C GLN A 458 -15.81 -26.63 20.76
N GLU A 459 -15.83 -27.62 19.84
CA GLU A 459 -14.84 -28.72 19.85
C GLU A 459 -13.40 -28.22 19.61
N LEU A 460 -13.20 -27.18 18.84
CA LEU A 460 -11.88 -26.56 18.61
C LEU A 460 -11.46 -25.70 19.81
N ILE A 461 -12.42 -25.03 20.43
CA ILE A 461 -12.18 -24.22 21.63
C ILE A 461 -11.74 -25.10 22.79
N ASP A 462 -12.39 -26.26 22.97
CA ASP A 462 -12.11 -27.21 24.06
C ASP A 462 -10.71 -27.90 23.90
N GLN A 463 -10.18 -27.92 22.68
CA GLN A 463 -8.84 -28.44 22.40
C GLN A 463 -7.73 -27.38 22.58
N ALA A 464 -8.06 -26.10 22.72
CA ALA A 464 -7.10 -25.02 22.87
C ALA A 464 -6.69 -24.83 24.34
N HIS A 465 -5.38 -24.64 24.58
CA HIS A 465 -4.83 -24.41 25.89
C HIS A 465 -4.78 -22.91 26.19
N PHE A 466 -5.55 -22.48 27.20
CA PHE A 466 -5.61 -21.10 27.67
C PHE A 466 -4.91 -20.94 29.00
N ASP A 467 -4.24 -19.80 29.19
CA ASP A 467 -3.53 -19.44 30.43
C ASP A 467 -3.54 -17.92 30.66
N ALA A 468 -2.60 -17.39 31.45
CA ALA A 468 -2.50 -15.97 31.73
C ALA A 468 -2.20 -15.15 30.44
N HIS A 469 -1.39 -15.69 29.52
CA HIS A 469 -0.93 -15.04 28.30
C HIS A 469 -1.78 -15.39 27.06
N ARG A 470 -2.67 -16.35 27.15
CA ARG A 470 -3.46 -16.91 26.05
C ARG A 470 -4.95 -16.77 26.28
N LYS A 471 -5.60 -16.01 25.39
CA LYS A 471 -7.01 -15.64 25.56
C LYS A 471 -7.85 -16.01 24.35
N LEU A 472 -9.15 -16.23 24.59
CA LEU A 472 -10.17 -16.48 23.58
C LEU A 472 -10.96 -15.20 23.32
N VAL A 473 -11.25 -14.95 22.03
CA VAL A 473 -12.22 -13.95 21.59
C VAL A 473 -13.26 -14.64 20.71
N LEU A 474 -14.53 -14.52 21.07
CA LEU A 474 -15.63 -15.08 20.29
C LEU A 474 -16.13 -14.09 19.25
N THR A 475 -16.53 -14.61 18.09
CA THR A 475 -17.22 -13.81 17.05
C THR A 475 -18.73 -13.76 17.34
N PRO A 476 -19.39 -12.58 17.11
CA PRO A 476 -18.88 -11.33 16.53
C PRO A 476 -17.95 -10.55 17.48
N ILE A 477 -16.85 -10.01 16.92
CA ILE A 477 -15.81 -9.33 17.69
C ILE A 477 -16.30 -7.94 18.16
N HIS A 478 -16.27 -7.70 19.47
CA HIS A 478 -16.59 -6.40 20.05
C HIS A 478 -15.33 -5.56 20.31
N MET A 479 -15.24 -4.38 19.66
CA MET A 479 -14.03 -3.53 19.71
C MET A 479 -13.56 -3.19 21.13
N LYS A 480 -14.48 -2.88 22.04
CA LYS A 480 -14.15 -2.49 23.41
C LYS A 480 -13.55 -3.64 24.22
N GLU A 481 -14.10 -4.85 24.07
CA GLU A 481 -13.62 -6.05 24.78
C GLU A 481 -12.22 -6.44 24.32
N VAL A 482 -12.00 -6.46 23.02
CA VAL A 482 -10.68 -6.79 22.47
C VAL A 482 -9.62 -5.74 22.82
N ALA A 483 -9.99 -4.46 22.83
CA ALA A 483 -9.07 -3.40 23.25
C ALA A 483 -8.62 -3.58 24.72
N LEU A 484 -9.56 -3.84 25.63
CA LEU A 484 -9.26 -4.09 27.04
C LEU A 484 -8.41 -5.35 27.23
N LEU A 485 -8.71 -6.41 26.48
CA LEU A 485 -7.98 -7.66 26.52
C LEU A 485 -6.53 -7.48 26.04
N LEU A 486 -6.31 -6.81 24.92
CA LEU A 486 -4.97 -6.50 24.42
C LEU A 486 -4.19 -5.59 25.37
N ASP A 487 -4.83 -4.55 25.89
CA ASP A 487 -4.20 -3.68 26.88
C ASP A 487 -3.78 -4.46 28.13
N SER A 488 -4.61 -5.40 28.64
CA SER A 488 -4.26 -6.23 29.79
C SER A 488 -3.10 -7.19 29.49
N LEU A 489 -3.09 -7.85 28.32
CA LEU A 489 -2.05 -8.78 27.92
C LEU A 489 -0.69 -8.10 27.73
N LEU A 490 -0.67 -6.92 27.09
CA LEU A 490 0.57 -6.21 26.76
C LEU A 490 1.15 -5.42 27.95
N HIS A 491 0.32 -4.99 28.92
CA HIS A 491 0.81 -4.35 30.14
C HIS A 491 1.41 -5.36 31.13
N SER A 492 0.93 -6.60 31.16
CA SER A 492 1.52 -7.66 31.97
C SER A 492 2.95 -8.00 31.58
N GLN A 493 3.31 -7.87 30.30
CA GLN A 493 4.68 -8.11 29.83
C GLN A 493 5.67 -7.01 30.25
N LYS A 494 5.25 -5.74 30.29
CA LYS A 494 6.12 -4.62 30.68
C LYS A 494 6.55 -4.66 32.14
N ALA A 495 5.82 -5.41 33.00
CA ALA A 495 6.15 -5.59 34.41
C ALA A 495 7.22 -6.69 34.64
N HIS A 496 7.50 -7.57 33.68
CA HIS A 496 8.41 -8.72 33.82
C HIS A 496 9.77 -8.56 33.08
N HIS A 497 9.95 -7.51 32.26
CA HIS A 497 11.23 -7.11 31.70
C HIS A 497 11.52 -5.65 32.05
N PRO A 498 12.18 -5.36 33.19
CA PRO A 498 12.84 -4.07 33.36
C PRO A 498 14.01 -3.97 32.39
N ALA A 499 14.10 -2.83 31.68
CA ALA A 499 15.03 -2.46 30.60
C ALA A 499 16.51 -2.69 30.92
#